data_3448c314b9ac2f4eb087903acf498376
#
_entry.id   3448c314b9ac2f4eb087903acf498376
#
_cell.length_a   1.000
_cell.length_b   1.000
_cell.length_c   1.000
_cell.angle_alpha   90.00
_cell.angle_beta   90.00
_cell.angle_gamma   90.00
#
_symmetry.space_group_name_H-M   'P 1'
#
loop_
_entity.id
_entity.type
_entity.pdbx_description
1 polymer ?
#
loop_
_entity_poly.entity_id
_entity_poly.type
_entity_poly.pdbx_seq_one_letter_code
_entity_poly.pdbx_strand_id
1 'polypeptide(L)'
;MKVTGKVHHIGQTENIGSNGFTKRLLVVETAEQYPQKLPIEFVKEKSSLLDAIQIGQEVTISINLRGSEHNGKYYSQIQGWKVE
;
A
#
# COMPACT_ATOMS: atom_id res chain seq x y z
N MET A 1 -9.54 -1.31 9.41
CA MET A 1 -9.35 -2.56 8.64
C MET A 1 -7.86 -2.85 8.54
N LYS A 2 -7.47 -4.11 8.67
CA LYS A 2 -6.05 -4.48 8.68
C LYS A 2 -5.77 -5.64 7.74
N VAL A 3 -4.56 -5.65 7.18
CA VAL A 3 -4.07 -6.73 6.33
C VAL A 3 -2.78 -7.26 6.95
N THR A 4 -2.70 -8.58 7.15
CA THR A 4 -1.50 -9.23 7.67
C THR A 4 -0.90 -10.13 6.59
N GLY A 5 0.41 -10.08 6.43
CA GLY A 5 1.11 -10.93 5.49
C GLY A 5 2.58 -10.60 5.43
N LYS A 6 3.24 -11.15 4.41
CA LYS A 6 4.66 -10.92 4.19
C LYS A 6 4.88 -9.84 3.15
N VAL A 7 5.89 -9.03 3.37
CA VAL A 7 6.29 -8.02 2.40
C VAL A 7 6.85 -8.70 1.17
N HIS A 8 6.17 -8.52 0.03
CA HIS A 8 6.56 -9.11 -1.23
C HIS A 8 7.39 -8.16 -2.09
N HIS A 9 7.04 -6.86 -2.06
CA HIS A 9 7.71 -5.85 -2.87
C HIS A 9 7.55 -4.49 -2.22
N ILE A 10 8.62 -3.69 -2.25
CA ILE A 10 8.61 -2.31 -1.77
C ILE A 10 9.07 -1.44 -2.94
N GLY A 11 8.16 -0.59 -3.42
CA GLY A 11 8.48 0.33 -4.50
C GLY A 11 9.23 1.54 -4.02
N GLN A 12 9.67 2.35 -4.97
CA GLN A 12 10.31 3.62 -4.69
C GLN A 12 9.26 4.71 -4.57
N THR A 13 9.58 5.75 -3.81
CA THR A 13 8.70 6.90 -3.69
C THR A 13 8.63 7.63 -5.03
N GLU A 14 7.41 7.88 -5.51
CA GLU A 14 7.19 8.59 -6.77
C GLU A 14 6.52 9.92 -6.49
N ASN A 15 6.92 10.93 -7.26
CA ASN A 15 6.25 12.23 -7.26
C ASN A 15 5.13 12.20 -8.28
N ILE A 16 3.91 12.50 -7.80
CA ILE A 16 2.72 12.50 -8.66
C ILE A 16 2.25 13.95 -8.82
N GLY A 17 2.34 14.47 -10.04
CA GLY A 17 1.94 15.84 -10.33
C GLY A 17 2.94 16.86 -9.84
N SER A 18 2.53 18.13 -9.83
CA SER A 18 3.42 19.27 -9.56
C SER A 18 3.34 19.81 -8.14
N ASN A 19 2.52 19.20 -7.27
CA ASN A 19 2.23 19.75 -5.94
C ASN A 19 3.00 19.05 -4.81
N GLY A 20 4.06 18.33 -5.14
CA GLY A 20 4.82 17.60 -4.11
C GLY A 20 4.09 16.41 -3.53
N PHE A 21 3.04 15.95 -4.19
CA PHE A 21 2.31 14.75 -3.75
C PHE A 21 3.15 13.52 -4.06
N THR A 22 3.43 12.73 -3.03
CA THR A 22 4.23 11.53 -3.19
C THR A 22 3.41 10.28 -2.91
N LYS A 23 3.81 9.19 -3.55
CA LYS A 23 3.16 7.90 -3.41
C LYS A 23 4.21 6.80 -3.46
N ARG A 24 4.02 5.77 -2.66
CA ARG A 24 4.91 4.61 -2.64
C ARG A 24 4.09 3.34 -2.50
N LEU A 25 4.45 2.32 -3.27
CA LEU A 25 3.70 1.07 -3.31
C LEU A 25 4.35 0.02 -2.41
N LEU A 26 3.52 -0.66 -1.64
CA LEU A 26 3.90 -1.85 -0.89
C LEU A 26 3.03 -3.00 -1.38
N VAL A 27 3.63 -4.12 -1.74
CA VAL A 27 2.86 -5.32 -2.06
C VAL A 27 3.02 -6.31 -0.92
N VAL A 28 1.89 -6.71 -0.33
CA VAL A 28 1.84 -7.69 0.76
C VAL A 28 1.21 -8.97 0.25
N GLU A 29 1.86 -10.09 0.52
CA GLU A 29 1.30 -11.40 0.23
C GLU A 29 0.59 -11.91 1.47
N THR A 30 -0.72 -12.10 1.36
CA THR A 30 -1.55 -12.46 2.52
C THR A 30 -1.24 -13.87 3.02
N ALA A 31 -1.41 -14.05 4.34
CA ALA A 31 -1.17 -15.34 4.99
C ALA A 31 -2.46 -16.16 5.02
N GLU A 32 -2.81 -16.73 3.87
CA GLU A 32 -4.01 -17.55 3.75
C GLU A 32 -3.78 -18.71 2.80
N GLN A 33 -4.74 -19.62 2.71
CA GLN A 33 -4.60 -20.83 1.91
C GLN A 33 -4.33 -20.52 0.43
N TYR A 34 -4.99 -19.49 -0.09
CA TYR A 34 -4.76 -19.00 -1.45
C TYR A 34 -4.24 -17.57 -1.35
N PRO A 35 -2.91 -17.43 -1.17
CA PRO A 35 -2.35 -16.09 -0.91
C PRO A 35 -2.64 -15.09 -2.02
N GLN A 36 -2.96 -13.87 -1.60
CA GLN A 36 -3.21 -12.76 -2.51
C GLN A 36 -2.07 -11.76 -2.40
N LYS A 37 -1.69 -11.17 -3.53
CA LYS A 37 -0.69 -10.11 -3.54
C LYS A 37 -1.43 -8.79 -3.65
N LEU A 38 -1.49 -8.07 -2.54
CA LEU A 38 -2.27 -6.84 -2.43
C LEU A 38 -1.37 -5.62 -2.57
N PRO A 39 -1.62 -4.78 -3.58
CA PRO A 39 -0.89 -3.51 -3.70
C PRO A 39 -1.51 -2.49 -2.75
N ILE A 40 -0.69 -1.94 -1.87
CA ILE A 40 -1.12 -0.97 -0.87
C ILE A 40 -0.34 0.32 -1.10
N GLU A 41 -1.04 1.44 -1.26
CA GLU A 41 -0.41 2.72 -1.52
C GLU A 41 -0.24 3.49 -0.23
N PHE A 42 0.96 4.05 -0.05
CA PHE A 42 1.28 4.95 1.05
C PHE A 42 1.57 6.31 0.45
N VAL A 43 0.85 7.34 0.91
CA VAL A 43 0.93 8.67 0.31
C VAL A 43 1.54 9.68 1.26
N LYS A 44 2.17 10.71 0.69
CA LYS A 44 2.77 11.83 1.42
C LYS A 44 3.71 11.32 2.50
N GLU A 45 3.63 11.87 3.71
CA GLU A 45 4.52 11.51 4.80
C GLU A 45 4.40 10.04 5.23
N LYS A 46 3.31 9.38 4.90
CA LYS A 46 3.13 7.97 5.22
C LYS A 46 4.05 7.07 4.39
N SER A 47 4.55 7.55 3.26
CA SER A 47 5.44 6.76 2.42
C SER A 47 6.74 6.40 3.14
N SER A 48 7.17 7.22 4.10
CA SER A 48 8.40 6.96 4.84
C SER A 48 8.26 5.80 5.84
N LEU A 49 7.04 5.38 6.14
CA LEU A 49 6.83 4.21 7.01
C LEU A 49 7.44 2.94 6.41
N LEU A 50 7.56 2.89 5.09
CA LEU A 50 8.09 1.73 4.40
C LEU A 50 9.61 1.62 4.48
N ASP A 51 10.29 2.66 4.95
CA ASP A 51 11.74 2.63 5.10
C ASP A 51 12.18 1.68 6.21
N ALA A 52 11.29 1.37 7.15
CA ALA A 52 11.60 0.56 8.31
C ALA A 52 11.33 -0.93 8.12
N ILE A 53 10.83 -1.33 6.95
CA ILE A 53 10.47 -2.73 6.70
C ILE A 53 11.30 -3.31 5.57
N GLN A 54 11.33 -4.64 5.50
CA GLN A 54 12.15 -5.37 4.53
C GLN A 54 11.33 -6.43 3.84
N ILE A 55 11.73 -6.78 2.62
CA ILE A 55 11.10 -7.87 1.87
C ILE A 55 11.24 -9.17 2.68
N GLY A 56 10.12 -9.90 2.75
CA GLY A 56 10.05 -11.15 3.52
C GLY A 56 9.59 -10.98 4.96
N GLN A 57 9.58 -9.74 5.45
CA GLN A 57 9.15 -9.46 6.81
C GLN A 57 7.63 -9.63 6.94
N GLU A 58 7.18 -10.18 8.06
CA GLU A 58 5.75 -10.26 8.36
C GLU A 58 5.28 -8.94 8.96
N VAL A 59 4.20 -8.40 8.41
CA VAL A 59 3.68 -7.10 8.83
C VAL A 59 2.16 -7.14 8.93
N THR A 60 1.62 -6.21 9.71
CA THR A 60 0.20 -5.93 9.76
C THR A 60 0.01 -4.47 9.39
N ILE A 61 -0.75 -4.23 8.34
CA ILE A 61 -0.95 -2.89 7.79
C ILE A 61 -2.39 -2.45 8.06
N SER A 62 -2.54 -1.28 8.68
CA SER A 62 -3.85 -0.64 8.80
C SER A 62 -4.16 0.06 7.49
N ILE A 63 -5.33 -0.24 6.93
CA ILE A 63 -5.70 0.24 5.59
C ILE A 63 -7.05 0.92 5.58
N ASN A 64 -7.23 1.77 4.56
CA ASN A 64 -8.52 2.31 4.16
C ASN A 64 -8.79 1.90 2.73
N LEU A 65 -10.02 1.53 2.43
CA LEU A 65 -10.44 1.27 1.06
C LEU A 65 -10.95 2.57 0.46
N ARG A 66 -10.45 2.87 -0.73
CA ARG A 66 -10.84 4.08 -1.47
C ARG A 66 -11.43 3.67 -2.80
N GLY A 67 -12.43 4.42 -3.23
CA GLY A 67 -13.06 4.19 -4.52
C GLY A 67 -13.29 5.49 -5.23
N SER A 68 -13.28 5.43 -6.56
CA SER A 68 -13.55 6.60 -7.38
C SER A 68 -14.22 6.21 -8.68
N GLU A 69 -14.86 7.18 -9.30
CA GLU A 69 -15.46 7.03 -10.62
C GLU A 69 -14.82 8.05 -11.56
N HIS A 70 -14.47 7.59 -12.76
CA HIS A 70 -13.91 8.46 -13.79
C HIS A 70 -14.41 7.99 -15.16
N ASN A 71 -15.16 8.85 -15.84
CA ASN A 71 -15.73 8.56 -17.16
C ASN A 71 -16.52 7.26 -17.20
N GLY A 72 -17.34 7.00 -16.17
CA GLY A 72 -18.17 5.82 -16.08
C GLY A 72 -17.44 4.56 -15.68
N LYS A 73 -16.15 4.65 -15.37
CA LYS A 73 -15.37 3.52 -14.87
C LYS A 73 -15.13 3.69 -13.38
N TYR A 74 -15.02 2.56 -12.68
CA TYR A 74 -14.88 2.55 -11.23
C TYR A 74 -13.53 1.94 -10.87
N TYR A 75 -12.83 2.61 -9.96
CA TYR A 75 -11.51 2.21 -9.52
C TYR A 75 -11.50 2.08 -8.01
N SER A 76 -10.79 1.06 -7.52
CA SER A 76 -10.61 0.89 -6.09
C SER A 76 -9.11 0.93 -5.78
N GLN A 77 -8.79 1.44 -4.59
CA GLN A 77 -7.42 1.54 -4.10
C GLN A 77 -7.39 1.17 -2.63
N ILE A 78 -6.27 0.60 -2.21
CA ILE A 78 -6.02 0.28 -0.81
C ILE A 78 -4.94 1.24 -0.34
N GLN A 79 -5.26 2.07 0.65
CA GLN A 79 -4.30 3.01 1.23
C GLN A 79 -3.87 2.52 2.60
N GLY A 80 -2.55 2.44 2.83
CA GLY A 80 -2.01 2.12 4.12
C GLY A 80 -1.71 3.38 4.91
N TRP A 81 -1.89 3.33 6.23
CA TRP A 81 -1.61 4.48 7.07
C TRP A 81 -0.87 4.12 8.36
N LYS A 82 -0.69 2.84 8.62
CA LYS A 82 0.05 2.39 9.80
C LYS A 82 0.65 1.02 9.54
N VAL A 83 1.88 0.82 10.00
CA VAL A 83 2.59 -0.46 9.90
C VAL A 83 2.87 -0.94 11.32
N GLU A 84 2.46 -2.16 11.60
CA GLU A 84 2.74 -2.81 12.88
C GLU A 84 3.68 -3.99 12.70
#